data_9afa3af606594e28fb285c4207261e92
#
_entry.id   9afa3af606594e28fb285c4207261e92
#
_cell.length_a   1.000
_cell.length_b   1.000
_cell.length_c   1.000
_cell.angle_alpha   90.00
_cell.angle_beta   90.00
_cell.angle_gamma   90.00
#
_symmetry.space_group_name_H-M   'P 1'
#
loop_
_entity.id
_entity.type
_entity.pdbx_description
1 polymer ?
#
loop_
_entity_poly.entity_id
_entity_poly.type
_entity_poly.pdbx_seq_one_letter_code
_entity_poly.pdbx_strand_id
1 'polypeptide(L)'
;AVDLPAGKNLVGAFCQPSLVLCDPHVLSTLPDPIFYDGCAEVIKAAMLKSHTFFEDLDKTPPREQLEHILEFCIAMKRDVRKMNLTPARGRC
;
A
#
# COMPACT_ATOMS: atom_id res chain seq x y z
N ALA A 1 10.77 -1.77 9.15
CA ALA A 1 12.22 -1.95 9.38
C ALA A 1 13.03 -1.11 8.42
N VAL A 2 14.24 -0.81 8.80
CA VAL A 2 15.14 0.06 8.04
C VAL A 2 16.29 -0.75 7.49
N ASP A 3 16.68 -0.42 6.25
CA ASP A 3 17.83 -1.06 5.63
C ASP A 3 19.13 -0.45 6.15
N LEU A 4 20.11 -1.31 6.35
CA LEU A 4 21.46 -0.92 6.76
C LEU A 4 22.47 -1.38 5.70
N PRO A 5 23.70 -0.84 5.72
CA PRO A 5 24.74 -1.34 4.83
C PRO A 5 24.99 -2.85 4.98
N ALA A 6 24.73 -3.42 6.15
CA ALA A 6 24.89 -4.85 6.41
C ALA A 6 23.77 -5.72 5.84
N GLY A 7 22.65 -5.13 5.45
CA GLY A 7 21.54 -5.90 4.90
C GLY A 7 20.20 -5.16 4.93
N LYS A 8 19.19 -5.83 4.41
CA LYS A 8 17.86 -5.28 4.30
C LYS A 8 17.03 -5.61 5.54
N ASN A 9 16.21 -4.67 5.98
CA ASN A 9 15.25 -4.86 7.07
C ASN A 9 15.87 -5.28 8.41
N LEU A 10 17.02 -4.69 8.76
CA LEU A 10 17.77 -5.11 9.95
C LEU A 10 17.42 -4.36 11.22
N VAL A 11 16.87 -3.17 11.13
CA VAL A 11 16.54 -2.37 12.31
C VAL A 11 15.06 -2.01 12.28
N GLY A 12 14.36 -2.36 13.34
CA GLY A 12 12.95 -2.02 13.45
C GLY A 12 12.27 -2.81 14.55
N ALA A 13 11.03 -2.44 14.81
CA ALA A 13 10.16 -3.12 15.76
C ALA A 13 8.72 -3.07 15.26
N PHE A 14 7.90 -4.02 15.69
CA PHE A 14 6.48 -3.98 15.39
C PHE A 14 5.82 -2.95 16.28
N CYS A 15 5.49 -1.82 15.71
CA CYS A 15 4.90 -0.70 16.43
C CYS A 15 3.80 -0.06 15.59
N GLN A 16 2.61 0.05 16.16
CA GLN A 16 1.50 0.67 15.46
C GLN A 16 1.66 2.19 15.49
N PRO A 17 1.54 2.85 14.33
CA PRO A 17 1.66 4.30 14.27
C PRO A 17 0.45 4.99 14.88
N SER A 18 0.68 6.19 15.41
CA SER A 18 -0.41 7.05 15.88
C SER A 18 -1.10 7.76 14.72
N LEU A 19 -0.36 8.01 13.66
CA LEU A 19 -0.86 8.71 12.49
C LEU A 19 -0.04 8.28 11.28
N VAL A 20 -0.70 8.11 10.15
CA VAL A 20 -0.03 7.82 8.88
C VAL A 20 -0.39 8.92 7.90
N LEU A 21 0.63 9.63 7.42
CA LEU A 21 0.47 10.64 6.39
C LEU A 21 0.85 10.07 5.04
N CYS A 22 -0.06 10.20 4.07
CA CYS A 22 0.17 9.74 2.71
C CYS A 22 0.09 10.91 1.76
N ASP A 23 1.20 11.24 1.13
CA ASP A 23 1.25 12.29 0.11
C ASP A 23 1.58 11.67 -1.24
N PRO A 24 0.60 11.57 -2.16
CA PRO A 24 0.84 10.97 -3.47
C PRO A 24 1.88 11.69 -4.30
N HIS A 25 2.12 12.96 -4.05
CA HIS A 25 3.07 13.75 -4.83
C HIS A 25 4.51 13.27 -4.69
N VAL A 26 4.86 12.61 -3.59
CA VAL A 26 6.21 12.07 -3.42
C VAL A 26 6.52 10.97 -4.43
N LEU A 27 5.50 10.36 -5.02
CA LEU A 27 5.68 9.32 -6.04
C LEU A 27 6.09 9.89 -7.39
N SER A 28 6.02 11.20 -7.58
CA SER A 28 6.41 11.82 -8.84
C SER A 28 7.89 11.65 -9.16
N THR A 29 8.73 11.46 -8.15
CA THR A 29 10.16 11.26 -8.32
C THR A 29 10.56 9.81 -8.47
N LEU A 30 9.61 8.89 -8.34
CA LEU A 30 9.87 7.46 -8.43
C LEU A 30 10.04 7.03 -9.90
N PRO A 31 11.15 6.34 -10.26
CA PRO A 31 11.30 5.84 -11.62
C PRO A 31 10.18 4.85 -11.99
N ASP A 32 9.80 4.86 -13.27
CA ASP A 32 8.70 4.03 -13.75
C ASP A 32 8.85 2.53 -13.43
N PRO A 33 10.01 1.89 -13.62
CA PRO A 33 10.12 0.46 -13.29
C PRO A 33 9.79 0.17 -11.83
N ILE A 34 10.25 1.01 -10.91
CA ILE A 34 9.98 0.83 -9.49
C ILE A 34 8.52 1.12 -9.18
N PHE A 35 7.96 2.15 -9.81
CA PHE A 35 6.55 2.47 -9.66
C PHE A 35 5.67 1.31 -10.10
N TYR A 36 5.97 0.70 -11.24
CA TYR A 36 5.17 -0.43 -11.74
C TYR A 36 5.34 -1.70 -10.93
N ASP A 37 6.48 -1.89 -10.29
CA ASP A 37 6.63 -2.98 -9.33
C ASP A 37 5.64 -2.82 -8.17
N GLY A 38 5.48 -1.60 -7.68
CA GLY A 38 4.48 -1.31 -6.65
C GLY A 38 3.05 -1.53 -7.13
N CYS A 39 2.79 -1.31 -8.41
CA CYS A 39 1.45 -1.52 -8.97
C CYS A 39 1.01 -2.98 -8.92
N ALA A 40 1.92 -3.93 -8.79
CA ALA A 40 1.56 -5.34 -8.64
C ALA A 40 0.70 -5.56 -7.38
N GLU A 41 1.02 -4.88 -6.29
CA GLU A 41 0.21 -4.94 -5.07
C GLU A 41 -1.18 -4.34 -5.28
N VAL A 42 -1.28 -3.30 -6.09
CA VAL A 42 -2.56 -2.67 -6.43
C VAL A 42 -3.43 -3.63 -7.23
N ILE A 43 -2.85 -4.32 -8.19
CA ILE A 43 -3.55 -5.32 -9.01
C ILE A 43 -4.07 -6.44 -8.12
N LYS A 44 -3.23 -6.93 -7.21
CA LYS A 44 -3.63 -7.95 -6.25
C LYS A 44 -4.83 -7.50 -5.43
N ALA A 45 -4.80 -6.28 -4.91
CA ALA A 45 -5.90 -5.72 -4.14
C ALA A 45 -7.19 -5.64 -4.96
N ALA A 46 -7.08 -5.21 -6.20
CA ALA A 46 -8.23 -5.12 -7.11
C ALA A 46 -8.84 -6.49 -7.38
N MET A 47 -8.01 -7.49 -7.65
CA MET A 47 -8.48 -8.85 -7.91
C MET A 47 -9.19 -9.45 -6.70
N LEU A 48 -8.76 -9.13 -5.49
CA LEU A 48 -9.33 -9.67 -4.28
C LEU A 48 -10.62 -8.98 -3.86
N LYS A 49 -10.82 -7.72 -4.26
CA LYS A 49 -11.86 -6.90 -3.67
C LYS A 49 -12.89 -6.37 -4.65
N SER A 50 -12.50 -5.96 -5.85
CA SER A 50 -13.42 -5.25 -6.73
C SER A 50 -13.09 -5.44 -8.20
N HIS A 51 -14.01 -6.09 -8.91
CA HIS A 51 -13.88 -6.24 -10.35
C HIS A 51 -13.96 -4.89 -11.09
N THR A 52 -14.83 -4.01 -10.62
CA THR A 52 -14.96 -2.67 -11.19
C THR A 52 -13.67 -1.88 -11.08
N PHE A 53 -13.02 -1.94 -9.93
CA PHE A 53 -11.75 -1.26 -9.73
C PHE A 53 -10.65 -1.83 -10.62
N PHE A 54 -10.66 -3.15 -10.81
CA PHE A 54 -9.73 -3.80 -11.72
C PHE A 54 -9.89 -3.29 -13.17
N GLU A 55 -11.14 -3.14 -13.62
CA GLU A 55 -11.43 -2.58 -14.94
C GLU A 55 -10.97 -1.13 -15.05
N ASP A 56 -11.15 -0.33 -14.00
CA ASP A 56 -10.70 1.06 -13.98
C ASP A 56 -9.18 1.16 -14.09
N LEU A 57 -8.45 0.23 -13.49
CA LEU A 57 -7.00 0.18 -13.62
C LEU A 57 -6.54 -0.05 -15.05
N ASP A 58 -7.32 -0.83 -15.81
CA ASP A 58 -7.01 -1.11 -17.19
C ASP A 58 -7.29 0.09 -18.11
N LYS A 59 -8.28 0.91 -17.77
CA LYS A 59 -8.72 2.03 -18.59
C LYS A 59 -7.88 3.29 -18.39
N THR A 60 -7.38 3.54 -17.19
CA THR A 60 -6.69 4.78 -16.84
C THR A 60 -5.30 4.46 -16.31
N PRO A 61 -4.25 5.17 -16.77
CA PRO A 61 -2.90 4.95 -16.26
C PRO A 61 -2.84 5.16 -14.74
N PRO A 62 -2.12 4.31 -14.01
CA PRO A 62 -2.06 4.42 -12.55
C PRO A 62 -1.57 5.77 -12.04
N ARG A 63 -0.65 6.43 -12.75
CA ARG A 63 -0.16 7.74 -12.31
C ARG A 63 -1.22 8.82 -12.33
N GLU A 64 -2.24 8.68 -13.18
CA GLU A 64 -3.31 9.67 -13.28
C GLU A 64 -4.39 9.48 -12.22
N GLN A 65 -4.44 8.32 -11.57
CA GLN A 65 -5.44 8.02 -10.56
C GLN A 65 -4.83 7.58 -9.23
N LEU A 66 -3.67 8.12 -8.88
CA LEU A 66 -2.94 7.74 -7.67
C LEU A 66 -3.76 7.90 -6.40
N GLU A 67 -4.46 9.01 -6.25
CA GLU A 67 -5.25 9.25 -5.05
C GLU A 67 -6.35 8.22 -4.89
N HIS A 68 -7.05 7.91 -5.97
CA HIS A 68 -8.10 6.90 -5.97
C HIS A 68 -7.54 5.52 -5.63
N ILE A 69 -6.40 5.17 -6.21
CA ILE A 69 -5.73 3.90 -5.95
C ILE A 69 -5.33 3.79 -4.48
N LEU A 70 -4.72 4.84 -3.93
CA LEU A 70 -4.27 4.83 -2.54
C LEU A 70 -5.45 4.73 -1.57
N GLU A 71 -6.53 5.46 -1.82
CA GLU A 71 -7.72 5.37 -0.99
C GLU A 71 -8.30 3.95 -1.00
N PHE A 72 -8.40 3.35 -2.17
CA PHE A 72 -8.91 1.98 -2.30
C PHE A 72 -8.05 0.98 -1.54
N CYS A 73 -6.73 1.04 -1.73
CA CYS A 73 -5.82 0.07 -1.12
C CYS A 73 -5.77 0.22 0.40
N ILE A 74 -5.78 1.45 0.90
CA ILE A 74 -5.78 1.71 2.33
C ILE A 74 -7.09 1.22 2.96
N ALA A 75 -8.21 1.52 2.33
CA ALA A 75 -9.52 1.06 2.80
C ALA A 75 -9.60 -0.47 2.82
N MET A 76 -9.09 -1.12 1.79
CA MET A 76 -9.06 -2.57 1.72
C MET A 76 -8.23 -3.17 2.87
N LYS A 77 -7.05 -2.64 3.12
CA LYS A 77 -6.20 -3.12 4.22
C LYS A 77 -6.86 -2.92 5.57
N ARG A 78 -7.52 -1.78 5.75
CA ARG A 78 -8.29 -1.53 6.98
C ARG A 78 -9.39 -2.56 7.16
N ASP A 79 -10.14 -2.87 6.11
CA ASP A 79 -11.25 -3.80 6.18
C ASP A 79 -10.77 -5.23 6.43
N VAL A 80 -9.69 -5.65 5.80
CA VAL A 80 -9.09 -6.96 6.05
C VAL A 80 -8.66 -7.07 7.52
N ARG A 81 -8.08 -6.03 8.06
CA ARG A 81 -7.68 -6.01 9.47
C ARG A 81 -8.89 -6.16 10.40
N LYS A 82 -9.99 -5.50 10.08
CA LYS A 82 -11.23 -5.64 10.87
C LYS A 82 -11.80 -7.04 10.81
N MET A 83 -11.72 -7.69 9.65
CA MET A 83 -12.20 -9.05 9.49
C MET A 83 -11.34 -10.06 10.24
N ASN A 84 -10.04 -9.81 10.35
CA ASN A 84 -9.10 -10.67 11.05
C ASN A 84 -8.89 -10.22 12.48
N LEU A 85 -9.99 -9.99 13.20
CA LEU A 85 -9.97 -9.42 14.52
C LEU A 85 -9.17 -10.22 15.52
N THR A 86 -7.90 -10.25 15.36
CA THR A 86 -7.01 -10.70 16.41
C THR A 86 -6.88 -9.56 17.38
N PRO A 87 -7.14 -9.79 18.65
CA PRO A 87 -6.97 -8.76 19.65
C PRO A 87 -5.61 -8.14 19.53
N ALA A 88 -5.61 -6.86 19.63
CA ALA A 88 -4.39 -6.15 19.56
C ALA A 88 -3.47 -6.61 20.64
N ARG A 89 -2.29 -7.05 20.29
CA ARG A 89 -1.42 -7.41 21.25
C ARG A 89 -0.27 -6.62 21.12
N GLY A 90 0.19 -6.29 22.08
CA GLY A 90 1.38 -5.67 22.33
C GLY A 90 1.83 -4.81 21.27
N ARG A 91 1.62 -3.96 20.92
CA ARG A 91 2.15 -3.25 19.92
C ARG A 91 3.02 -2.28 20.31
N CYS A 92 4.03 -2.15 19.89
CA CYS A 92 5.20 -1.45 20.18
C CYS A 92 5.62 -1.73 21.50
#